data_50182de5401b362e442abecc829f8745
#
_entry.id   50182de5401b362e442abecc829f8745
#
_cell.length_a   1.000
_cell.length_b   1.000
_cell.length_c   1.000
_cell.angle_alpha   90.00
_cell.angle_beta   90.00
_cell.angle_gamma   90.00
#
_symmetry.space_group_name_H-M   'P 1'
#
loop_
_entity.id
_entity.type
_entity.pdbx_description
1 polymer ?
#
loop_
_entity_poly.entity_id
_entity_poly.type
_entity_poly.pdbx_seq_one_letter_code
_entity_poly.pdbx_strand_id
1 'polypeptide(L)'
;DLAEDAGGAGADGEASRKDATCLIVKGRIGTGESTFYRVDFTKNGNTGEQVEYLPLKRNYKYIITITKALGTGYKSFSEALASYTVMSNLKIRLIHYDRDKVKDVVYNGQYMLGVGESEVAVTQYQNNSYAIDVFTDSPGGWKATITAGNDWLKFEGGADAASGVANDDTQLKLKIPYFNNENIGVGRKATV
;
A
#
# COMPACT_ATOMS: atom_id res chain seq x y z
N ASP A 1 -22.49 10.03 -0.08
CA ASP A 1 -22.45 9.42 -1.42
C ASP A 1 -21.28 10.03 -2.16
N LEU A 2 -20.10 9.44 -2.01
CA LEU A 2 -18.99 9.69 -2.91
C LEU A 2 -19.25 8.82 -4.13
N ALA A 3 -19.66 9.44 -5.23
CA ALA A 3 -19.78 8.78 -6.51
C ALA A 3 -18.47 8.07 -6.84
N GLU A 4 -18.55 6.81 -7.28
CA GLU A 4 -17.43 6.11 -7.90
C GLU A 4 -17.08 6.88 -9.18
N ASP A 5 -16.06 7.73 -9.09
CA ASP A 5 -15.54 8.41 -10.26
C ASP A 5 -14.70 7.40 -11.05
N ALA A 6 -15.36 6.74 -11.98
CA ALA A 6 -14.73 5.94 -13.00
C ALA A 6 -14.00 6.90 -13.94
N GLY A 7 -12.78 7.31 -13.58
CA GLY A 7 -11.91 8.11 -14.42
C GLY A 7 -11.67 7.41 -15.75
N GLY A 8 -12.58 7.61 -16.69
CA GLY A 8 -12.42 7.22 -18.08
C GLY A 8 -11.21 7.93 -18.65
N ALA A 9 -10.26 7.20 -19.21
CA ALA A 9 -9.16 7.72 -20.00
C ALA A 9 -9.75 8.42 -21.25
N GLY A 10 -10.11 9.70 -21.08
CA GLY A 10 -10.47 10.58 -22.20
C GLY A 10 -9.20 11.10 -22.86
N ALA A 11 -9.26 11.26 -24.17
CA ALA A 11 -8.16 11.74 -25.03
C ALA A 11 -7.68 13.17 -24.71
N ASP A 12 -8.26 13.86 -23.74
CA ASP A 12 -7.92 15.22 -23.34
C ASP A 12 -7.42 15.23 -21.89
N GLY A 13 -6.12 15.04 -21.71
CA GLY A 13 -5.45 15.03 -20.40
C GLY A 13 -5.73 16.27 -19.52
N GLU A 14 -6.16 17.38 -20.09
CA GLU A 14 -6.51 18.60 -19.36
C GLU A 14 -7.92 18.53 -18.70
N ALA A 15 -8.92 17.99 -19.39
CA ALA A 15 -10.27 17.86 -18.85
C ALA A 15 -10.29 16.84 -17.70
N SER A 16 -9.60 15.71 -17.86
CA SER A 16 -9.47 14.66 -16.84
C SER A 16 -8.80 15.16 -15.55
N ARG A 17 -7.89 16.12 -15.64
CA ARG A 17 -7.17 16.65 -14.47
C ARG A 17 -7.97 17.65 -13.66
N LYS A 18 -8.85 18.44 -14.29
CA LYS A 18 -9.70 19.39 -13.57
C LYS A 18 -10.64 18.71 -12.60
N ASP A 19 -11.15 17.55 -13.01
CA ASP A 19 -12.15 16.81 -12.26
C ASP A 19 -11.53 15.74 -11.33
N ALA A 20 -10.20 15.55 -11.43
CA ALA A 20 -9.49 14.60 -10.58
C ALA A 20 -9.46 15.07 -9.12
N THR A 21 -9.78 14.16 -8.22
CA THR A 21 -9.65 14.42 -6.78
C THR A 21 -8.19 14.72 -6.44
N CYS A 22 -7.96 15.80 -5.72
CA CYS A 22 -6.64 16.23 -5.30
C CYS A 22 -6.62 16.66 -3.83
N LEU A 23 -5.44 16.72 -3.25
CA LEU A 23 -5.19 17.31 -1.95
C LEU A 23 -4.47 18.65 -2.13
N ILE A 24 -4.95 19.70 -1.48
CA ILE A 24 -4.25 20.98 -1.41
C ILE A 24 -3.58 21.11 -0.05
N VAL A 25 -2.26 21.18 -0.06
CA VAL A 25 -1.44 21.32 1.14
C VAL A 25 -1.02 22.78 1.27
N LYS A 26 -1.28 23.40 2.42
CA LYS A 26 -0.75 24.72 2.75
C LYS A 26 0.51 24.54 3.59
N GLY A 27 1.61 25.14 3.16
CA GLY A 27 2.88 25.02 3.84
C GLY A 27 3.79 26.22 3.62
N ARG A 28 4.88 26.27 4.38
CA ARG A 28 5.90 27.31 4.31
C ARG A 28 7.28 26.68 4.24
N ILE A 29 8.12 27.17 3.33
CA ILE A 29 9.52 26.79 3.25
C ILE A 29 10.37 27.84 3.97
N GLY A 30 11.11 27.42 4.98
CA GLY A 30 11.94 28.33 5.79
C GLY A 30 11.13 29.45 6.44
N THR A 31 11.59 30.69 6.29
CA THR A 31 10.95 31.90 6.83
C THR A 31 10.02 32.61 5.84
N GLY A 32 9.81 32.01 4.63
CA GLY A 32 8.98 32.60 3.60
C GLY A 32 7.48 32.63 3.93
N GLU A 33 6.68 33.13 3.01
CA GLU A 33 5.23 33.13 3.13
C GLU A 33 4.65 31.72 2.98
N SER A 34 3.46 31.49 3.54
CA SER A 34 2.73 30.24 3.35
C SER A 34 2.17 30.19 1.93
N THR A 35 2.40 29.09 1.24
CA THR A 35 1.93 28.82 -0.12
C THR A 35 1.13 27.52 -0.19
N PHE A 36 0.45 27.30 -1.31
CA PHE A 36 -0.43 26.16 -1.52
C PHE A 36 0.18 25.23 -2.58
N TYR A 37 0.09 23.94 -2.33
CA TYR A 37 0.63 22.89 -3.20
C TYR A 37 -0.49 21.92 -3.55
N ARG A 38 -0.64 21.63 -4.83
CA ARG A 38 -1.57 20.60 -5.30
C ARG A 38 -0.86 19.24 -5.32
N VAL A 39 -1.51 18.23 -4.76
CA VAL A 39 -1.08 16.84 -4.76
C VAL A 39 -2.17 16.01 -5.41
N ASP A 40 -1.90 15.49 -6.59
CA ASP A 40 -2.80 14.60 -7.31
C ASP A 40 -2.53 13.14 -6.91
N PHE A 41 -3.58 12.31 -6.88
CA PHE A 41 -3.46 10.88 -6.63
C PHE A 41 -3.09 10.19 -7.94
N THR A 42 -1.81 9.83 -8.12
CA THR A 42 -1.28 9.24 -9.34
C THR A 42 -0.45 8.01 -9.03
N LYS A 43 -0.36 7.05 -9.96
CA LYS A 43 0.40 5.80 -9.75
C LYS A 43 1.89 6.03 -9.55
N ASN A 44 2.45 7.02 -10.25
CA ASN A 44 3.90 7.25 -10.28
C ASN A 44 4.33 8.52 -9.52
N GLY A 45 3.46 9.04 -8.66
CA GLY A 45 3.64 10.40 -8.15
C GLY A 45 3.45 11.42 -9.29
N ASN A 46 3.74 12.69 -9.05
CA ASN A 46 3.56 13.75 -10.04
C ASN A 46 4.74 13.87 -11.03
N THR A 47 5.29 12.76 -11.50
CA THR A 47 6.45 12.78 -12.39
C THR A 47 6.15 12.10 -13.72
N GLY A 48 6.32 12.83 -14.83
CA GLY A 48 6.28 12.28 -16.18
C GLY A 48 5.21 12.86 -17.10
N GLU A 49 5.35 12.59 -18.40
CA GLU A 49 4.50 13.12 -19.45
C GLU A 49 3.11 12.43 -19.52
N GLN A 50 2.96 11.26 -18.95
CA GLN A 50 1.69 10.55 -18.85
C GLN A 50 1.35 10.30 -17.38
N VAL A 51 0.40 11.04 -16.87
CA VAL A 51 -0.09 10.94 -15.50
C VAL A 51 -1.29 9.98 -15.47
N GLU A 52 -1.11 8.81 -14.87
CA GLU A 52 -2.21 7.89 -14.61
C GLU A 52 -2.78 8.17 -13.22
N TYR A 53 -4.04 8.64 -13.18
CA TYR A 53 -4.73 8.93 -11.93
C TYR A 53 -5.15 7.64 -11.23
N LEU A 54 -5.00 7.62 -9.91
CA LEU A 54 -5.50 6.54 -9.07
C LEU A 54 -6.95 6.81 -8.70
N PRO A 55 -7.89 5.91 -9.00
CA PRO A 55 -9.24 6.01 -8.50
C PRO A 55 -9.22 5.89 -6.97
N LEU A 56 -9.92 6.79 -6.29
CA LEU A 56 -10.12 6.67 -4.85
C LEU A 56 -11.13 5.58 -4.58
N LYS A 57 -10.67 4.49 -3.98
CA LYS A 57 -11.49 3.33 -3.64
C LYS A 57 -11.99 3.43 -2.21
N ARG A 58 -13.23 2.99 -2.00
CA ARG A 58 -13.79 2.84 -0.65
C ARG A 58 -12.95 1.84 0.15
N ASN A 59 -12.82 2.07 1.44
CA ASN A 59 -12.07 1.23 2.38
C ASN A 59 -10.55 1.16 2.17
N TYR A 60 -10.00 1.96 1.26
CA TYR A 60 -8.56 2.09 1.10
C TYR A 60 -7.99 3.14 2.05
N LYS A 61 -6.78 2.90 2.52
CA LYS A 61 -5.97 3.89 3.23
C LYS A 61 -4.96 4.48 2.26
N TYR A 62 -4.90 5.81 2.22
CA TYR A 62 -3.94 6.58 1.43
C TYR A 62 -3.01 7.32 2.37
N ILE A 63 -1.71 7.10 2.22
CA ILE A 63 -0.66 7.75 3.02
C ILE A 63 0.19 8.58 2.07
N ILE A 64 0.14 9.89 2.25
CA ILE A 64 0.93 10.84 1.46
C ILE A 64 2.07 11.33 2.35
N THR A 65 3.30 11.05 1.93
CA THR A 65 4.51 11.52 2.61
C THR A 65 5.18 12.57 1.75
N ILE A 66 5.31 13.79 2.26
CA ILE A 66 6.09 14.86 1.63
C ILE A 66 7.56 14.62 1.98
N THR A 67 8.35 14.23 0.98
CA THR A 67 9.77 13.89 1.17
C THR A 67 10.69 15.08 0.95
N LYS A 68 10.28 16.03 0.11
CA LYS A 68 11.05 17.25 -0.17
C LYS A 68 10.16 18.34 -0.76
N ALA A 69 10.42 19.59 -0.36
CA ALA A 69 9.93 20.77 -1.08
C ALA A 69 11.01 21.27 -2.04
N LEU A 70 10.64 21.42 -3.32
CA LEU A 70 11.57 21.80 -4.40
C LEU A 70 11.49 23.30 -4.74
N GLY A 71 10.44 23.97 -4.29
CA GLY A 71 10.22 25.39 -4.55
C GLY A 71 8.94 25.88 -3.87
N THR A 72 8.67 27.19 -3.96
CA THR A 72 7.46 27.81 -3.46
C THR A 72 6.23 27.31 -4.24
N GLY A 73 5.13 27.09 -3.53
CA GLY A 73 3.85 26.75 -4.11
C GLY A 73 3.12 27.95 -4.70
N TYR A 74 1.83 27.79 -4.94
CA TYR A 74 0.94 28.84 -5.42
C TYR A 74 0.56 29.81 -4.31
N LYS A 75 0.27 31.07 -4.66
CA LYS A 75 -0.06 32.11 -3.68
C LYS A 75 -1.45 31.94 -3.07
N SER A 76 -2.37 31.31 -3.79
CA SER A 76 -3.73 31.09 -3.32
C SER A 76 -4.19 29.63 -3.49
N PHE A 77 -5.21 29.27 -2.71
CA PHE A 77 -5.89 27.99 -2.85
C PHE A 77 -6.47 27.80 -4.25
N SER A 78 -7.09 28.85 -4.80
CA SER A 78 -7.72 28.79 -6.12
C SER A 78 -6.72 28.60 -7.25
N GLU A 79 -5.54 29.23 -7.16
CA GLU A 79 -4.44 29.00 -8.11
C GLU A 79 -3.91 27.56 -8.04
N ALA A 80 -3.72 27.02 -6.83
CA ALA A 80 -3.29 25.64 -6.66
C ALA A 80 -4.32 24.66 -7.21
N LEU A 81 -5.61 24.88 -6.95
CA LEU A 81 -6.70 24.03 -7.43
C LEU A 81 -6.80 24.06 -8.95
N ALA A 82 -6.66 25.23 -9.56
CA ALA A 82 -6.70 25.42 -11.02
C ALA A 82 -5.40 25.05 -11.73
N SER A 83 -4.36 24.66 -11.00
CA SER A 83 -3.07 24.39 -11.61
C SER A 83 -3.11 23.12 -12.47
N TYR A 84 -2.57 23.26 -13.69
CA TYR A 84 -2.47 22.16 -14.66
C TYR A 84 -1.09 21.56 -14.76
N THR A 85 -0.11 22.19 -14.17
CA THR A 85 1.28 21.75 -14.26
C THR A 85 1.56 20.57 -13.35
N VAL A 86 2.09 19.51 -13.92
CA VAL A 86 2.64 18.33 -13.21
C VAL A 86 3.84 18.68 -12.31
N MET A 87 4.28 19.92 -12.34
CA MET A 87 5.36 20.42 -11.49
C MET A 87 4.82 20.67 -10.09
N SER A 88 4.60 19.59 -9.35
CA SER A 88 4.51 19.77 -7.92
C SER A 88 5.90 20.17 -7.42
N ASN A 89 6.00 21.37 -6.85
CA ASN A 89 7.19 21.77 -6.11
C ASN A 89 7.38 20.93 -4.82
N LEU A 90 6.70 19.78 -4.75
CA LEU A 90 6.82 18.78 -3.70
C LEU A 90 7.21 17.44 -4.29
N LYS A 91 8.22 16.79 -3.73
CA LYS A 91 8.40 15.36 -3.89
C LYS A 91 7.52 14.65 -2.86
N ILE A 92 6.63 13.81 -3.35
CA ILE A 92 5.74 13.03 -2.52
C ILE A 92 5.97 11.54 -2.75
N ARG A 93 5.60 10.74 -1.75
CA ARG A 93 5.41 9.31 -1.86
C ARG A 93 3.97 9.01 -1.49
N LEU A 94 3.26 8.34 -2.37
CA LEU A 94 1.89 7.90 -2.15
C LEU A 94 1.90 6.38 -1.95
N ILE A 95 1.37 5.93 -0.83
CA ILE A 95 1.10 4.52 -0.54
C ILE A 95 -0.41 4.37 -0.41
N HIS A 96 -0.96 3.32 -0.98
CA HIS A 96 -2.36 2.98 -0.80
C HIS A 96 -2.53 1.47 -0.67
N TYR A 97 -3.41 1.04 0.22
CA TYR A 97 -3.71 -0.38 0.44
C TYR A 97 -5.15 -0.59 0.93
N ASP A 98 -5.67 -1.78 0.67
CA ASP A 98 -6.98 -2.21 1.13
C ASP A 98 -6.95 -2.55 2.62
N ARG A 99 -7.78 -1.89 3.43
CA ARG A 99 -7.87 -2.09 4.88
C ARG A 99 -8.53 -3.41 5.27
N ASP A 100 -9.28 -4.04 4.39
CA ASP A 100 -9.85 -5.36 4.64
C ASP A 100 -8.81 -6.46 4.51
N LYS A 101 -7.84 -6.26 3.62
CA LYS A 101 -6.76 -7.20 3.37
C LYS A 101 -5.55 -7.02 4.29
N VAL A 102 -5.26 -5.78 4.70
CA VAL A 102 -4.09 -5.44 5.50
C VAL A 102 -4.55 -4.84 6.83
N LYS A 103 -4.39 -5.57 7.91
CA LYS A 103 -4.84 -5.19 9.25
C LYS A 103 -3.68 -4.78 10.16
N ASP A 104 -2.60 -5.54 10.14
CA ASP A 104 -1.41 -5.29 10.95
C ASP A 104 -0.32 -4.64 10.11
N VAL A 105 0.18 -3.50 10.55
CA VAL A 105 1.13 -2.68 9.80
C VAL A 105 2.32 -2.32 10.67
N VAL A 106 3.52 -2.60 10.16
CA VAL A 106 4.79 -2.17 10.74
C VAL A 106 5.46 -1.18 9.79
N TYR A 107 6.03 -0.12 10.35
CA TYR A 107 6.75 0.92 9.62
C TYR A 107 8.15 1.07 10.21
N ASN A 108 9.18 0.95 9.38
CA ASN A 108 10.58 1.05 9.82
C ASN A 108 11.19 2.45 9.67
N GLY A 109 10.37 3.47 9.45
CA GLY A 109 10.80 4.85 9.18
C GLY A 109 10.99 5.15 7.69
N GLN A 110 11.15 4.14 6.85
CA GLN A 110 11.33 4.30 5.40
C GLN A 110 10.26 3.54 4.61
N TYR A 111 10.01 2.29 4.96
CA TYR A 111 9.07 1.41 4.26
C TYR A 111 8.06 0.79 5.23
N MET A 112 6.95 0.40 4.67
CA MET A 112 5.85 -0.25 5.35
C MET A 112 5.80 -1.73 4.97
N LEU A 113 5.53 -2.58 5.96
CA LEU A 113 5.08 -3.95 5.77
C LEU A 113 3.71 -4.11 6.43
N GLY A 114 2.76 -4.59 5.69
CA GLY A 114 1.41 -4.88 6.18
C GLY A 114 1.02 -6.31 5.93
N VAL A 115 0.35 -6.93 6.90
CA VAL A 115 -0.17 -8.30 6.80
C VAL A 115 -1.65 -8.34 7.15
N GLY A 116 -2.38 -9.26 6.55
CA GLY A 116 -3.80 -9.45 6.83
C GLY A 116 -4.06 -9.98 8.22
N GLU A 117 -3.20 -10.84 8.71
CA GLU A 117 -3.26 -11.43 10.03
C GLU A 117 -1.85 -11.72 10.55
N SER A 118 -1.57 -11.33 11.80
CA SER A 118 -0.31 -11.63 12.50
C SER A 118 -0.39 -12.92 13.31
N GLU A 119 -1.60 -13.36 13.65
CA GLU A 119 -1.86 -14.63 14.32
C GLU A 119 -2.95 -15.40 13.59
N VAL A 120 -2.68 -16.66 13.29
CA VAL A 120 -3.62 -17.55 12.61
C VAL A 120 -3.83 -18.80 13.44
N ALA A 121 -5.09 -19.05 13.82
CA ALA A 121 -5.49 -20.28 14.49
C ALA A 121 -6.20 -21.19 13.49
N VAL A 122 -5.64 -22.38 13.27
CA VAL A 122 -6.21 -23.39 12.38
C VAL A 122 -6.55 -24.66 13.15
N THR A 123 -7.68 -25.27 12.79
CA THR A 123 -8.08 -26.53 13.38
C THR A 123 -7.43 -27.71 12.67
N GLN A 124 -7.14 -28.76 13.41
CA GLN A 124 -6.37 -29.94 12.95
C GLN A 124 -7.02 -30.76 11.82
N TYR A 125 -8.29 -30.52 11.52
CA TYR A 125 -9.04 -31.29 10.52
C TYR A 125 -8.92 -30.76 9.08
N GLN A 126 -8.10 -29.76 8.86
CA GLN A 126 -7.99 -29.15 7.55
C GLN A 126 -6.62 -29.42 6.95
N ASN A 127 -6.61 -30.25 5.90
CA ASN A 127 -5.48 -30.31 4.97
C ASN A 127 -5.61 -29.14 4.00
N ASN A 128 -5.32 -27.93 4.45
CA ASN A 128 -5.61 -26.71 3.71
C ASN A 128 -4.38 -25.85 3.54
N SER A 129 -4.36 -25.14 2.42
CA SER A 129 -3.55 -23.94 2.29
C SER A 129 -4.28 -22.78 2.94
N TYR A 130 -3.58 -21.99 3.72
CA TYR A 130 -4.05 -20.75 4.30
C TYR A 130 -3.29 -19.59 3.66
N ALA A 131 -4.02 -18.57 3.20
CA ALA A 131 -3.43 -17.43 2.52
C ALA A 131 -3.53 -16.18 3.41
N ILE A 132 -2.41 -15.51 3.62
CA ILE A 132 -2.30 -14.25 4.35
C ILE A 132 -1.96 -13.17 3.32
N ASP A 133 -2.78 -12.13 3.23
CA ASP A 133 -2.47 -10.98 2.38
C ASP A 133 -1.25 -10.23 2.93
N VAL A 134 -0.31 -9.90 2.04
CA VAL A 134 0.91 -9.17 2.40
C VAL A 134 1.09 -8.00 1.44
N PHE A 135 1.37 -6.85 1.99
CA PHE A 135 1.65 -5.63 1.26
C PHE A 135 2.94 -4.98 1.76
N THR A 136 3.76 -4.49 0.84
CA THR A 136 4.91 -3.62 1.16
C THR A 136 5.15 -2.60 0.06
N ASP A 137 5.65 -1.43 0.44
CA ASP A 137 6.15 -0.41 -0.50
C ASP A 137 7.68 -0.42 -0.61
N SER A 138 8.35 -1.40 0.03
CA SER A 138 9.80 -1.59 -0.12
C SER A 138 10.16 -2.04 -1.53
N PRO A 139 11.05 -1.36 -2.27
CA PRO A 139 11.43 -1.75 -3.64
C PRO A 139 11.96 -3.18 -3.76
N GLY A 140 12.52 -3.73 -2.68
CA GLY A 140 12.99 -5.11 -2.61
C GLY A 140 11.88 -6.15 -2.38
N GLY A 141 10.61 -5.71 -2.26
CA GLY A 141 9.51 -6.58 -1.89
C GLY A 141 9.59 -7.06 -0.43
N TRP A 142 8.95 -8.19 -0.15
CA TRP A 142 8.98 -8.84 1.15
C TRP A 142 9.56 -10.25 1.06
N LYS A 143 10.07 -10.72 2.19
CA LYS A 143 10.53 -12.10 2.38
C LYS A 143 9.98 -12.62 3.70
N ALA A 144 9.57 -13.89 3.69
CA ALA A 144 9.15 -14.64 4.87
C ALA A 144 9.97 -15.91 5.01
N THR A 145 10.26 -16.29 6.25
CA THR A 145 11.00 -17.52 6.57
C THR A 145 10.37 -18.15 7.80
N ILE A 146 10.17 -19.46 7.79
CA ILE A 146 9.69 -20.18 8.96
C ILE A 146 10.86 -20.34 9.93
N THR A 147 10.76 -19.66 11.09
CA THR A 147 11.83 -19.65 12.11
C THR A 147 11.62 -20.69 13.20
N ALA A 148 10.37 -21.16 13.36
CA ALA A 148 10.01 -22.26 14.26
C ALA A 148 8.85 -23.05 13.68
N GLY A 149 8.82 -24.37 13.89
CA GLY A 149 7.77 -25.27 13.38
C GLY A 149 7.97 -25.67 11.91
N ASN A 150 9.15 -25.51 11.35
CA ASN A 150 9.48 -25.89 9.99
C ASN A 150 9.49 -27.42 9.74
N ASP A 151 9.39 -28.20 10.77
CA ASP A 151 9.18 -29.65 10.72
C ASP A 151 7.78 -30.03 10.22
N TRP A 152 6.81 -29.15 10.38
CA TRP A 152 5.43 -29.39 10.00
C TRP A 152 4.79 -28.31 9.14
N LEU A 153 5.09 -27.03 9.39
CA LEU A 153 4.58 -25.92 8.56
C LEU A 153 5.50 -25.71 7.37
N LYS A 154 4.92 -25.52 6.19
CA LYS A 154 5.65 -25.15 4.96
C LYS A 154 4.88 -24.04 4.23
N PHE A 155 5.59 -23.32 3.38
CA PHE A 155 4.95 -22.49 2.37
C PHE A 155 4.47 -23.33 1.19
N GLU A 156 3.67 -22.76 0.31
CA GLU A 156 3.24 -23.40 -0.92
C GLU A 156 4.45 -23.96 -1.70
N GLY A 157 4.32 -25.15 -2.25
CA GLY A 157 5.43 -25.85 -2.91
C GLY A 157 6.40 -26.56 -1.96
N GLY A 158 6.16 -26.56 -0.64
CA GLY A 158 7.00 -27.26 0.35
C GLY A 158 8.24 -26.48 0.77
N ALA A 159 8.32 -25.20 0.45
CA ALA A 159 9.45 -24.34 0.77
C ALA A 159 9.44 -23.84 2.24
N ASP A 160 10.60 -23.49 2.76
CA ASP A 160 10.80 -22.85 4.07
C ASP A 160 10.95 -21.32 3.97
N ALA A 161 10.95 -20.78 2.76
CA ALA A 161 11.01 -19.36 2.48
C ALA A 161 10.02 -18.97 1.36
N ALA A 162 9.47 -17.77 1.46
CA ALA A 162 8.60 -17.17 0.46
C ALA A 162 8.96 -15.70 0.26
N SER A 163 8.54 -15.13 -0.87
CA SER A 163 8.75 -13.71 -1.15
C SER A 163 7.66 -13.18 -2.08
N GLY A 164 7.50 -11.86 -2.08
CA GLY A 164 6.61 -11.16 -3.00
C GLY A 164 7.14 -9.79 -3.37
N VAL A 165 6.53 -9.19 -4.39
CA VAL A 165 6.93 -7.90 -4.94
C VAL A 165 6.33 -6.73 -4.16
N ALA A 166 6.87 -5.54 -4.40
CA ALA A 166 6.37 -4.30 -3.82
C ALA A 166 5.14 -3.77 -4.55
N ASN A 167 4.32 -3.03 -3.81
CA ASN A 167 3.14 -2.29 -4.33
C ASN A 167 2.12 -3.17 -5.08
N ASP A 168 2.06 -4.43 -4.72
CA ASP A 168 1.12 -5.38 -5.27
C ASP A 168 0.42 -6.14 -4.15
N ASP A 169 -0.83 -6.54 -4.40
CA ASP A 169 -1.60 -7.41 -3.51
C ASP A 169 -1.08 -8.84 -3.64
N THR A 170 -0.11 -9.19 -2.82
CA THR A 170 0.49 -10.52 -2.80
C THR A 170 0.03 -11.32 -1.60
N GLN A 171 0.16 -12.63 -1.68
CA GLN A 171 -0.24 -13.53 -0.60
C GLN A 171 0.89 -14.43 -0.18
N LEU A 172 1.07 -14.55 1.13
CA LEU A 172 1.85 -15.60 1.75
C LEU A 172 0.95 -16.83 1.92
N LYS A 173 1.26 -17.90 1.20
CA LYS A 173 0.46 -19.12 1.24
C LYS A 173 1.14 -20.19 2.10
N LEU A 174 0.46 -20.54 3.18
CA LEU A 174 0.87 -21.58 4.11
C LEU A 174 0.26 -22.92 3.71
N LYS A 175 1.06 -23.97 3.71
CA LYS A 175 0.59 -25.35 3.57
C LYS A 175 0.57 -26.00 4.95
N ILE A 176 -0.64 -26.30 5.42
CA ILE A 176 -0.88 -26.90 6.72
C ILE A 176 -1.21 -28.38 6.47
N PRO A 177 -0.31 -29.31 6.84
CA PRO A 177 -0.55 -30.73 6.65
C PRO A 177 -1.62 -31.22 7.61
N TYR A 178 -2.29 -32.30 7.22
CA TYR A 178 -3.17 -33.03 8.13
C TYR A 178 -2.32 -33.66 9.24
N PHE A 179 -2.71 -33.44 10.49
CA PHE A 179 -2.13 -34.09 11.64
C PHE A 179 -3.06 -35.20 12.14
N ASN A 180 -2.61 -36.42 12.06
CA ASN A 180 -3.22 -37.49 12.83
C ASN A 180 -2.69 -37.35 14.28
N ASN A 181 -3.48 -36.65 15.09
CA ASN A 181 -3.03 -36.31 16.44
C ASN A 181 -3.58 -37.30 17.44
N GLU A 182 -2.76 -38.24 17.85
CA GLU A 182 -3.08 -39.14 18.96
C GLU A 182 -3.12 -38.39 20.31
N ASN A 183 -2.57 -37.17 20.36
CA ASN A 183 -2.59 -36.29 21.52
C ASN A 183 -3.59 -35.14 21.30
N ILE A 184 -4.87 -35.43 21.46
CA ILE A 184 -5.93 -34.42 21.43
C ILE A 184 -5.68 -33.39 22.54
N GLY A 185 -5.48 -32.12 22.15
CA GLY A 185 -5.36 -31.00 23.09
C GLY A 185 -4.01 -30.30 23.15
N VAL A 186 -2.98 -30.76 22.47
CA VAL A 186 -1.69 -30.06 22.38
C VAL A 186 -1.63 -29.29 21.06
N GLY A 187 -1.83 -27.97 21.12
CA GLY A 187 -1.63 -27.10 19.98
C GLY A 187 -0.16 -27.03 19.58
N ARG A 188 0.13 -27.06 18.27
CA ARG A 188 1.48 -26.76 17.72
C ARG A 188 1.54 -25.27 17.38
N LYS A 189 2.73 -24.69 17.58
CA LYS A 189 3.00 -23.30 17.18
C LYS A 189 4.12 -23.29 16.15
N ALA A 190 3.98 -22.42 15.16
CA ALA A 190 5.03 -22.08 14.23
C ALA A 190 5.20 -20.57 14.19
N THR A 191 6.37 -20.11 13.81
CA THR A 191 6.70 -18.68 13.66
C THR A 191 7.27 -18.44 12.28
N VAL A 192 6.75 -17.45 11.62
CA VAL A 192 7.20 -16.97 10.31
C VAL A 192 7.84 -15.62 10.47
#